data_010276df7620d98aa0cb5f6e565c1213
#
_entry.id   010276df7620d98aa0cb5f6e565c1213
#
_cell.length_a   1.000
_cell.length_b   1.000
_cell.length_c   1.000
_cell.angle_alpha   90.00
_cell.angle_beta   90.00
_cell.angle_gamma   90.00
#
_symmetry.space_group_name_H-M   'P 1'
#
loop_
_entity.id
_entity.type
_entity.pdbx_description
1 polymer ?
#
loop_
_entity_poly.entity_id
_entity_poly.type
_entity_poly.pdbx_seq_one_letter_code
_entity_poly.pdbx_strand_id
1 'polypeptide(L)'
;MTKYRYIASVIGGALCGLAGMYMCMVTNSGVWVHGCISGYGWLAVALVIFSAWNPLKSIFCSIIFGALMIMRLYIAIPGLNPFIYDMCPYIVTSIVIIITSIRKTGKDHIPESLGENYYREER
;
A
#
# COMPACT_ATOMS: atom_id res chain seq x y z
N MET A 1 9.51 25.26 7.94
CA MET A 1 8.54 24.20 7.57
C MET A 1 8.69 23.68 6.14
N THR A 2 8.96 24.51 5.14
CA THR A 2 9.09 24.11 3.72
C THR A 2 10.18 23.05 3.47
N LYS A 3 11.35 23.16 4.11
CA LYS A 3 12.47 22.21 3.93
C LYS A 3 12.09 20.78 4.33
N TYR A 4 11.39 20.60 5.44
CA TYR A 4 10.98 19.26 5.90
C TYR A 4 9.99 18.59 4.93
N ARG A 5 9.08 19.37 4.32
CA ARG A 5 8.13 18.86 3.33
C ARG A 5 8.84 18.41 2.06
N TYR A 6 9.82 19.18 1.57
CA TYR A 6 10.63 18.76 0.42
C TYR A 6 11.41 17.49 0.71
N ILE A 7 12.06 17.39 1.86
CA ILE A 7 12.81 16.20 2.25
C ILE A 7 11.87 14.99 2.33
N ALA A 8 10.72 15.12 2.96
CA ALA A 8 9.73 14.04 3.05
C ALA A 8 9.24 13.58 1.67
N SER A 9 8.93 14.52 0.75
CA SER A 9 8.51 14.18 -0.61
C SER A 9 9.61 13.49 -1.41
N VAL A 10 10.85 13.94 -1.28
CA VAL A 10 12.00 13.33 -1.98
C VAL A 10 12.25 11.91 -1.46
N ILE A 11 12.22 11.71 -0.14
CA ILE A 11 12.39 10.38 0.46
C ILE A 11 11.24 9.47 0.05
N GLY A 12 10.00 9.94 0.13
CA GLY A 12 8.82 9.18 -0.30
C GLY A 12 8.89 8.78 -1.78
N GLY A 13 9.25 9.71 -2.66
CA GLY A 13 9.42 9.45 -4.09
C GLY A 13 10.54 8.44 -4.36
N ALA A 14 11.67 8.55 -3.67
CA ALA A 14 12.77 7.60 -3.79
C ALA A 14 12.37 6.18 -3.36
N LEU A 15 11.65 6.04 -2.24
CA LEU A 15 11.14 4.75 -1.78
C LEU A 15 10.12 4.15 -2.75
N CYS A 16 9.21 4.97 -3.30
CA CYS A 16 8.28 4.51 -4.34
C CYS A 16 9.00 4.06 -5.61
N GLY A 17 10.05 4.77 -6.02
CA GLY A 17 10.86 4.38 -7.18
C GLY A 17 11.58 3.05 -6.96
N LEU A 18 12.18 2.85 -5.79
CA LEU A 18 12.81 1.57 -5.42
C LEU A 18 11.79 0.43 -5.35
N ALA A 19 10.60 0.66 -4.81
CA ALA A 19 9.54 -0.33 -4.76
C ALA A 19 9.07 -0.72 -6.18
N GLY A 20 8.89 0.25 -7.09
CA GLY A 20 8.53 0.00 -8.48
C GLY A 20 9.60 -0.80 -9.22
N MET A 21 10.87 -0.46 -9.03
CA MET A 21 12.00 -1.21 -9.59
C MET A 21 12.02 -2.65 -9.06
N TYR A 22 11.86 -2.85 -7.77
CA TYR A 22 11.83 -4.17 -7.14
C TYR A 22 10.68 -5.03 -7.71
N MET A 23 9.47 -4.46 -7.81
CA MET A 23 8.31 -5.15 -8.39
C MET A 23 8.55 -5.56 -9.84
N CYS A 24 9.14 -4.70 -10.65
CA CYS A 24 9.47 -5.01 -12.03
C CYS A 24 10.49 -6.17 -12.12
N MET A 25 11.51 -6.17 -11.27
CA MET A 25 12.51 -7.23 -11.25
C MET A 25 11.95 -8.58 -10.79
N VAL A 26 11.14 -8.59 -9.73
CA VAL A 26 10.63 -9.83 -9.13
C VAL A 26 9.44 -10.38 -9.91
N THR A 27 8.50 -9.54 -10.33
CA THR A 27 7.27 -9.99 -10.97
C THR A 27 7.46 -10.33 -12.45
N ASN A 28 8.31 -9.56 -13.15
CA ASN A 28 8.48 -9.67 -14.60
C ASN A 28 9.89 -10.09 -15.02
N SER A 29 10.69 -10.64 -14.10
CA SER A 29 12.05 -11.10 -14.42
C SER A 29 12.93 -10.02 -15.09
N GLY A 30 12.73 -8.77 -14.70
CA GLY A 30 13.48 -7.62 -15.24
C GLY A 30 12.99 -7.08 -16.58
N VAL A 31 11.91 -7.65 -17.14
CA VAL A 31 11.33 -7.16 -18.40
C VAL A 31 10.23 -6.15 -18.10
N TRP A 32 10.30 -4.99 -18.75
CA TRP A 32 9.24 -3.99 -18.65
C TRP A 32 8.00 -4.42 -19.44
N VAL A 33 6.89 -4.60 -18.74
CA VAL A 33 5.60 -4.86 -19.35
C VAL A 33 4.65 -3.72 -18.99
N HIS A 34 3.91 -3.20 -19.97
CA HIS A 34 2.95 -2.13 -19.73
C HIS A 34 1.88 -2.59 -18.74
N GLY A 35 1.65 -1.78 -17.69
CA GLY A 35 0.64 -2.10 -16.69
C GLY A 35 1.05 -3.13 -15.61
N CYS A 36 2.31 -3.57 -15.57
CA CYS A 36 2.78 -4.56 -14.60
C CYS A 36 2.60 -4.16 -13.11
N ILE A 37 2.52 -2.86 -12.83
CA ILE A 37 2.32 -2.29 -11.49
C ILE A 37 0.90 -1.75 -11.31
N SER A 38 0.02 -1.95 -12.30
CA SER A 38 -1.34 -1.43 -12.25
C SER A 38 -2.12 -1.99 -11.06
N GLY A 39 -2.73 -1.10 -10.28
CA GLY A 39 -3.51 -1.46 -9.08
C GLY A 39 -2.71 -1.56 -7.78
N TYR A 40 -1.42 -1.84 -7.81
CA TYR A 40 -0.61 -1.98 -6.57
C TYR A 40 -0.49 -0.67 -5.79
N GLY A 41 -0.52 0.47 -6.47
CA GLY A 41 -0.54 1.78 -5.81
C GLY A 41 -1.78 1.99 -4.94
N TRP A 42 -2.95 1.60 -5.44
CA TRP A 42 -4.19 1.67 -4.68
C TRP A 42 -4.20 0.72 -3.49
N LEU A 43 -3.63 -0.46 -3.66
CA LEU A 43 -3.46 -1.43 -2.58
C LEU A 43 -2.54 -0.88 -1.49
N ALA A 44 -1.45 -0.20 -1.85
CA ALA A 44 -0.57 0.47 -0.90
C ALA A 44 -1.28 1.58 -0.11
N VAL A 45 -2.10 2.41 -0.77
CA VAL A 45 -2.91 3.43 -0.11
C VAL A 45 -3.90 2.79 0.88
N ALA A 46 -4.59 1.74 0.46
CA ALA A 46 -5.52 1.01 1.33
C ALA A 46 -4.80 0.44 2.55
N LEU A 47 -3.57 -0.07 2.39
CA LEU A 47 -2.74 -0.59 3.48
C LEU A 47 -2.36 0.51 4.49
N VAL A 48 -2.04 1.72 4.01
CA VAL A 48 -1.74 2.86 4.90
C VAL A 48 -2.99 3.27 5.70
N ILE A 49 -4.16 3.32 5.06
CA ILE A 49 -5.43 3.60 5.74
C ILE A 49 -5.71 2.53 6.80
N PHE A 50 -5.47 1.25 6.46
CA PHE A 50 -5.64 0.13 7.38
C PHE A 50 -4.72 0.21 8.59
N SER A 51 -3.48 0.63 8.42
CA SER A 51 -2.52 0.82 9.52
C SER A 51 -2.84 2.02 10.40
N ALA A 52 -3.94 2.73 10.12
CA ALA A 52 -4.35 3.95 10.83
C ALA A 52 -3.21 4.98 10.92
N TRP A 53 -2.46 5.16 9.84
CA TRP A 53 -1.32 6.09 9.73
C TRP A 53 -0.20 5.82 10.73
N ASN A 54 -0.19 4.65 11.39
CA ASN A 54 0.84 4.27 12.33
C ASN A 54 1.95 3.50 11.61
N PRO A 55 3.21 4.02 11.58
CA PRO A 55 4.29 3.40 10.84
C PRO A 55 4.65 1.99 11.32
N LEU A 56 4.56 1.71 12.62
CA LEU A 56 4.83 0.37 13.15
C LEU A 56 3.77 -0.64 12.70
N LYS A 57 2.50 -0.28 12.77
CA LYS A 57 1.40 -1.12 12.27
C LYS A 57 1.54 -1.33 10.76
N SER A 58 1.97 -0.31 10.01
CA SER A 58 2.17 -0.40 8.56
C SER A 58 3.23 -1.44 8.18
N ILE A 59 4.32 -1.57 8.94
CA ILE A 59 5.34 -2.59 8.71
C ILE A 59 4.74 -3.99 8.84
N PHE A 60 4.00 -4.27 9.93
CA PHE A 60 3.36 -5.57 10.10
C PHE A 60 2.34 -5.88 9.01
N CYS A 61 1.53 -4.89 8.65
CA CYS A 61 0.55 -5.04 7.58
C CYS A 61 1.21 -5.32 6.23
N SER A 62 2.32 -4.63 5.91
CA SER A 62 3.04 -4.84 4.65
C SER A 62 3.61 -6.26 4.54
N ILE A 63 4.09 -6.83 5.64
CA ILE A 63 4.58 -8.22 5.68
C ILE A 63 3.43 -9.20 5.40
N ILE A 64 2.27 -9.01 6.04
CA ILE A 64 1.09 -9.86 5.83
C ILE A 64 0.62 -9.77 4.38
N PHE A 65 0.52 -8.56 3.83
CA PHE A 65 0.12 -8.36 2.44
C PHE A 65 1.13 -8.90 1.44
N GLY A 66 2.43 -8.75 1.72
CA GLY A 66 3.48 -9.36 0.92
C GLY A 66 3.37 -10.88 0.90
N ALA A 67 3.11 -11.51 2.05
CA ALA A 67 2.88 -12.94 2.14
C ALA A 67 1.64 -13.39 1.33
N LEU A 68 0.55 -12.64 1.40
CA LEU A 68 -0.67 -12.92 0.61
C LEU A 68 -0.40 -12.84 -0.90
N MET A 69 0.40 -11.87 -1.34
CA MET A 69 0.77 -11.74 -2.75
C MET A 69 1.63 -12.91 -3.26
N ILE A 70 2.54 -13.40 -2.41
CA ILE A 70 3.42 -14.52 -2.77
C ILE A 70 2.67 -15.87 -2.68
N MET A 71 1.58 -15.92 -1.94
CA MET A 71 0.80 -17.17 -1.74
C MET A 71 0.39 -17.83 -3.06
N ARG A 72 0.11 -17.06 -4.10
CA ARG A 72 -0.16 -17.55 -5.45
C ARG A 72 0.94 -18.44 -6.02
N LEU A 73 2.21 -18.12 -5.71
CA LEU A 73 3.36 -18.86 -6.24
C LEU A 73 3.56 -20.23 -5.56
N TYR A 74 3.13 -20.34 -4.30
CA TYR A 74 3.35 -21.54 -3.49
C TYR A 74 2.11 -22.43 -3.36
N ILE A 75 0.92 -21.86 -3.45
CA ILE A 75 -0.34 -22.60 -3.28
C ILE A 75 -1.07 -22.65 -4.63
N ALA A 76 -0.58 -23.47 -5.54
CA ALA A 76 -1.30 -23.79 -6.76
C ALA A 76 -2.22 -24.98 -6.50
N ILE A 77 -3.49 -24.75 -6.20
CA ILE A 77 -4.50 -25.81 -6.10
C ILE A 77 -4.92 -26.18 -7.51
N PRO A 78 -4.71 -27.44 -7.97
CA PRO A 78 -5.12 -27.87 -9.29
C PRO A 78 -6.65 -27.78 -9.40
N GLY A 79 -7.13 -26.95 -10.36
CA GLY A 79 -8.57 -26.74 -10.59
C GLY A 79 -9.09 -25.34 -10.26
N LEU A 80 -8.34 -24.50 -9.54
CA LEU A 80 -8.72 -23.10 -9.33
C LEU A 80 -8.08 -22.18 -10.38
N ASN A 81 -8.89 -21.24 -10.88
CA ASN A 81 -8.43 -20.25 -11.86
C ASN A 81 -7.41 -19.32 -11.17
N PRO A 82 -6.22 -19.06 -11.78
CA PRO A 82 -5.18 -18.18 -11.23
C PRO A 82 -5.67 -16.78 -10.82
N PHE A 83 -6.68 -16.26 -11.51
CA PHE A 83 -7.27 -14.95 -11.22
C PHE A 83 -7.91 -14.84 -9.83
N ILE A 84 -8.35 -15.97 -9.24
CA ILE A 84 -8.94 -15.98 -7.90
C ILE A 84 -7.90 -15.63 -6.84
N TYR A 85 -6.67 -16.10 -7.03
CA TYR A 85 -5.56 -15.77 -6.12
C TYR A 85 -5.16 -14.29 -6.22
N ASP A 86 -5.22 -13.72 -7.43
CA ASP A 86 -4.96 -12.30 -7.63
C ASP A 86 -6.03 -11.39 -6.99
N MET A 87 -7.26 -11.88 -6.84
CA MET A 87 -8.33 -11.19 -6.14
C MET A 87 -8.21 -11.25 -4.60
N CYS A 88 -7.53 -12.27 -4.07
CA CYS A 88 -7.45 -12.50 -2.62
C CYS A 88 -6.97 -11.28 -1.82
N PRO A 89 -5.85 -10.60 -2.14
CA PRO A 89 -5.38 -9.45 -1.39
C PRO A 89 -6.38 -8.29 -1.43
N TYR A 90 -7.12 -8.09 -2.51
CA TYR A 90 -8.13 -7.04 -2.62
C TYR A 90 -9.37 -7.32 -1.77
N ILE A 91 -9.81 -8.58 -1.71
CA ILE A 91 -10.92 -9.01 -0.85
C ILE A 91 -10.53 -8.83 0.61
N VAL A 92 -9.35 -9.29 1.00
CA VAL A 92 -8.84 -9.12 2.37
C VAL A 92 -8.75 -7.65 2.75
N THR A 93 -8.22 -6.78 1.87
CA THR A 93 -8.16 -5.32 2.10
C THR A 93 -9.56 -4.74 2.32
N SER A 94 -10.53 -5.11 1.50
CA SER A 94 -11.89 -4.61 1.60
C SER A 94 -12.55 -5.00 2.92
N ILE A 95 -12.41 -6.26 3.32
CA ILE A 95 -12.95 -6.76 4.60
C ILE A 95 -12.30 -6.03 5.77
N VAL A 96 -11.00 -5.86 5.73
CA VAL A 96 -10.26 -5.20 6.80
C VAL A 96 -10.63 -3.73 6.92
N ILE A 97 -10.78 -3.00 5.82
CA ILE A 97 -11.24 -1.60 5.83
C ILE A 97 -12.64 -1.49 6.47
N ILE A 98 -13.54 -2.40 6.13
CA ILE A 98 -14.89 -2.44 6.71
C ILE A 98 -14.82 -2.66 8.23
N ILE A 99 -14.04 -3.65 8.68
CA ILE A 99 -13.88 -3.97 10.11
C ILE A 99 -13.27 -2.79 10.86
N THR A 100 -12.24 -2.16 10.28
CA THR A 100 -11.56 -1.01 10.90
C THR A 100 -12.47 0.21 10.95
N SER A 101 -13.30 0.41 9.94
CA SER A 101 -14.29 1.50 9.91
C SER A 101 -15.38 1.35 10.97
N ILE A 102 -15.81 0.12 11.23
CA ILE A 102 -16.80 -0.19 12.27
C ILE A 102 -16.17 -0.06 13.67
N ARG A 103 -14.92 -0.49 13.84
CA ARG A 103 -14.19 -0.40 15.09
C ARG A 103 -13.50 0.96 15.27
N LYS A 104 -14.21 2.07 15.14
CA LYS A 104 -13.72 3.42 15.46
C LYS A 104 -13.36 3.48 16.95
N THR A 105 -12.19 3.01 17.31
CA THR A 105 -11.59 3.26 18.62
C THR A 105 -10.92 4.62 18.54
N GLY A 106 -11.34 5.57 19.36
CA GLY A 106 -10.98 6.99 19.32
C GLY A 106 -9.51 7.34 19.55
N LYS A 107 -8.57 6.44 19.26
CA LYS A 107 -7.11 6.65 19.33
C LYS A 107 -6.42 6.69 17.94
N ASP A 108 -7.12 6.30 16.89
CA ASP A 108 -6.57 6.30 15.53
C ASP A 108 -6.98 7.60 14.83
N HIS A 109 -6.37 8.72 15.23
CA HIS A 109 -6.59 10.00 14.59
C HIS A 109 -5.86 10.05 13.26
N ILE A 110 -6.63 10.30 12.22
CA ILE A 110 -6.08 10.77 10.93
C ILE A 110 -5.30 12.05 11.23
N PRO A 111 -4.07 12.23 10.68
CA PRO A 111 -3.33 13.48 10.85
C PRO A 111 -4.20 14.68 10.48
N GLU A 112 -4.34 15.65 11.41
CA GLU A 112 -5.25 16.80 11.25
C GLU A 112 -5.00 17.61 9.98
N SER A 113 -3.75 17.64 9.52
CA SER A 113 -3.35 18.35 8.29
C SER A 113 -3.46 17.50 7.02
N LEU A 114 -4.05 16.30 7.07
CA LEU A 114 -4.21 15.46 5.89
C LEU A 114 -5.34 15.99 5.02
N GLY A 115 -5.01 16.36 3.78
CA GLY A 115 -5.96 16.92 2.83
C GLY A 115 -6.12 18.43 2.88
N GLU A 116 -5.45 19.14 3.79
CA GLU A 116 -5.41 20.59 3.80
C GLU A 116 -4.48 21.12 2.71
N ASN A 117 -4.99 22.05 1.91
CA ASN A 117 -4.20 22.74 0.90
C ASN A 117 -3.19 23.67 1.58
N TYR A 118 -1.93 23.54 1.19
CA TYR A 118 -0.88 24.42 1.70
C TYR A 118 -0.79 25.70 0.86
N TYR A 119 -1.19 26.81 1.44
CA TYR A 119 -0.95 28.13 0.87
C TYR A 119 0.28 28.76 1.53
N ARG A 120 1.24 29.18 0.71
CA ARG A 120 2.50 29.77 1.20
C ARG A 120 2.30 31.15 1.85
N GLU A 121 1.19 31.79 1.55
CA GLU A 121 0.88 33.17 1.94
C GLU A 121 0.05 33.31 3.23
N GLU A 122 -0.50 32.22 3.74
CA GLU A 122 -1.18 32.21 5.05
C GLU A 122 -0.16 32.03 6.18
N ARG A 123 0.47 33.14 6.53
CA ARG A 123 1.27 33.28 7.76
C ARG A 123 0.72 34.39 8.62
#